data_f16bc3259e31578f927255cb6182ce7b
#
_entry.id   f16bc3259e31578f927255cb6182ce7b
#
_cell.length_a   1.000
_cell.length_b   1.000
_cell.length_c   1.000
_cell.angle_alpha   90.00
_cell.angle_beta   90.00
_cell.angle_gamma   90.00
#
_symmetry.space_group_name_H-M   'P 1'
#
loop_
_entity.id
_entity.type
_entity.pdbx_description
1 polymer ?
#
loop_
_entity_poly.entity_id
_entity_poly.type
_entity_poly.pdbx_seq_one_letter_code
_entity_poly.pdbx_strand_id
1 'polypeptide(L)'
;FELPAYSFDVTGSSVVKILEIVKKFSPKSKFFQPLSSNIFGNSKSKKQNEKEPFTPLSIYALGKVSAYYACEMYKKLYNMKIYGAIFYNHESEVRPEEYVTRKITKSVARIFYGKQKQMVLGDISSKIDWGYAGDYVEAAYKIMQLKNPDFFIIASGKGYTVEFFLKKSFEYVGLDYKKYIKIDKKLFRLKKNATLIGNTNKAKKFIKFKNKTNINKLIAIMMENDLKQEQ
;
A
#
# COMPACT_ATOMS: atom_id res chain seq x y z
N PHE A 1 12.10 4.76 9.89
CA PHE A 1 13.54 4.52 9.71
C PHE A 1 14.37 4.81 10.96
N GLU A 2 13.81 5.43 11.99
CA GLU A 2 14.50 5.80 13.23
C GLU A 2 14.77 4.60 14.14
N LEU A 3 13.93 3.57 14.08
CA LEU A 3 14.03 2.36 14.92
C LEU A 3 14.07 1.08 14.06
N PRO A 4 15.16 0.78 13.35
CA PRO A 4 15.22 -0.34 12.41
C PRO A 4 15.03 -1.71 13.09
N ALA A 5 15.63 -1.94 14.26
CA ALA A 5 15.48 -3.20 14.99
C ALA A 5 14.03 -3.43 15.42
N TYR A 6 13.37 -2.41 15.98
CA TYR A 6 11.95 -2.46 16.34
C TYR A 6 11.06 -2.69 15.12
N SER A 7 11.35 -2.01 14.00
CA SER A 7 10.61 -2.22 12.74
C SER A 7 10.69 -3.67 12.28
N PHE A 8 11.87 -4.30 12.35
CA PHE A 8 12.05 -5.71 12.00
C PHE A 8 11.33 -6.64 12.99
N ASP A 9 11.42 -6.36 14.28
CA ASP A 9 10.73 -7.18 15.30
C ASP A 9 9.22 -7.19 15.06
N VAL A 10 8.61 -6.03 14.82
CA VAL A 10 7.17 -5.90 14.56
C VAL A 10 6.74 -6.49 13.22
N THR A 11 7.54 -6.37 12.16
CA THR A 11 7.13 -6.77 10.81
C THR A 11 7.57 -8.18 10.38
N GLY A 12 8.58 -8.72 11.05
CA GLY A 12 9.18 -10.03 10.75
C GLY A 12 9.11 -10.99 11.93
N SER A 13 9.84 -10.71 13.03
CA SER A 13 9.95 -11.63 14.17
C SER A 13 8.60 -11.92 14.85
N SER A 14 7.74 -10.91 14.98
CA SER A 14 6.41 -11.07 15.57
C SER A 14 5.56 -12.09 14.82
N VAL A 15 5.71 -12.18 13.48
CA VAL A 15 4.95 -13.14 12.66
C VAL A 15 5.31 -14.57 13.03
N VAL A 16 6.60 -14.86 13.22
CA VAL A 16 7.05 -16.21 13.68
C VAL A 16 6.47 -16.53 15.05
N LYS A 17 6.54 -15.59 16.00
CA LYS A 17 5.97 -15.76 17.35
C LYS A 17 4.46 -16.06 17.30
N ILE A 18 3.72 -15.32 16.46
CA ILE A 18 2.27 -15.54 16.28
C ILE A 18 2.00 -16.92 15.64
N LEU A 19 2.77 -17.31 14.62
CA LEU A 19 2.62 -18.61 13.97
C LEU A 19 2.86 -19.77 14.94
N GLU A 20 3.85 -19.65 15.87
CA GLU A 20 4.07 -20.65 16.93
C GLU A 20 2.85 -20.75 17.85
N ILE A 21 2.28 -19.62 18.26
CA ILE A 21 1.07 -19.57 19.10
C ILE A 21 -0.10 -20.22 18.37
N VAL A 22 -0.35 -19.83 17.12
CA VAL A 22 -1.44 -20.40 16.31
C VAL A 22 -1.25 -21.90 16.11
N LYS A 23 -0.03 -22.35 15.80
CA LYS A 23 0.30 -23.78 15.67
C LYS A 23 -0.03 -24.55 16.94
N LYS A 24 0.35 -24.01 18.11
CA LYS A 24 0.18 -24.69 19.41
C LYS A 24 -1.28 -24.69 19.88
N PHE A 25 -1.97 -23.57 19.79
CA PHE A 25 -3.27 -23.39 20.45
C PHE A 25 -4.47 -23.41 19.51
N SER A 26 -4.27 -23.17 18.21
CA SER A 26 -5.36 -23.10 17.23
C SER A 26 -4.93 -23.55 15.82
N PRO A 27 -4.41 -24.81 15.67
CA PRO A 27 -3.80 -25.28 14.42
C PRO A 27 -4.77 -25.35 13.23
N LYS A 28 -6.07 -25.37 13.49
CA LYS A 28 -7.12 -25.39 12.45
C LYS A 28 -7.53 -23.99 11.96
N SER A 29 -7.09 -22.93 12.66
CA SER A 29 -7.41 -21.55 12.29
C SER A 29 -6.79 -21.16 10.95
N LYS A 30 -7.51 -20.31 10.22
CA LYS A 30 -6.97 -19.64 9.05
C LYS A 30 -6.17 -18.43 9.50
N PHE A 31 -4.93 -18.32 9.05
CA PHE A 31 -4.07 -17.18 9.29
C PHE A 31 -3.91 -16.36 8.02
N PHE A 32 -4.03 -15.04 8.11
CA PHE A 32 -3.85 -14.12 6.99
C PHE A 32 -2.67 -13.19 7.24
N GLN A 33 -1.66 -13.22 6.34
CA GLN A 33 -0.49 -12.35 6.41
C GLN A 33 -0.57 -11.22 5.38
N PRO A 34 -0.76 -9.95 5.81
CA PRO A 34 -0.58 -8.81 4.92
C PRO A 34 0.91 -8.55 4.67
N LEU A 35 1.31 -8.60 3.42
CA LEU A 35 2.63 -8.24 2.94
C LEU A 35 2.58 -6.88 2.22
N SER A 36 3.71 -6.42 1.71
CA SER A 36 3.84 -5.13 1.03
C SER A 36 4.57 -5.28 -0.30
N SER A 37 4.19 -4.53 -1.32
CA SER A 37 4.92 -4.42 -2.58
C SER A 37 6.38 -4.00 -2.42
N ASN A 38 6.73 -3.38 -1.27
CA ASN A 38 8.12 -3.00 -0.96
C ASN A 38 9.08 -4.19 -0.89
N ILE A 39 8.59 -5.45 -0.76
CA ILE A 39 9.42 -6.67 -0.86
C ILE A 39 10.09 -6.81 -2.23
N PHE A 40 9.50 -6.25 -3.29
CA PHE A 40 10.07 -6.24 -4.63
C PHE A 40 11.16 -5.18 -4.83
N GLY A 41 11.23 -4.19 -3.95
CA GLY A 41 12.28 -3.19 -3.84
C GLY A 41 12.71 -2.59 -5.18
N ASN A 42 13.84 -3.04 -5.72
CA ASN A 42 14.41 -2.54 -6.97
C ASN A 42 14.15 -3.47 -8.17
N SER A 43 12.95 -4.04 -8.25
CA SER A 43 12.55 -4.87 -9.38
C SER A 43 12.73 -4.13 -10.72
N LYS A 44 13.25 -4.85 -11.73
CA LYS A 44 13.41 -4.37 -13.11
C LYS A 44 12.17 -4.63 -13.97
N SER A 45 11.23 -5.40 -13.48
CA SER A 45 10.00 -5.75 -14.20
C SER A 45 9.06 -4.57 -14.30
N LYS A 46 8.44 -4.36 -15.47
CA LYS A 46 7.41 -3.32 -15.67
C LYS A 46 6.20 -3.52 -14.76
N LYS A 47 5.86 -4.79 -14.48
CA LYS A 47 4.80 -5.20 -13.54
C LYS A 47 5.25 -6.45 -12.79
N GLN A 48 5.25 -6.38 -11.48
CA GLN A 48 5.63 -7.50 -10.63
C GLN A 48 4.49 -8.52 -10.53
N ASN A 49 4.81 -9.80 -10.55
CA ASN A 49 3.92 -10.91 -10.28
C ASN A 49 4.43 -11.73 -9.09
N GLU A 50 3.68 -12.74 -8.67
CA GLU A 50 3.99 -13.52 -7.47
C GLU A 50 5.27 -14.39 -7.58
N LYS A 51 5.86 -14.48 -8.78
CA LYS A 51 7.15 -15.17 -9.04
C LYS A 51 8.34 -14.20 -9.07
N GLU A 52 8.08 -12.90 -8.94
CA GLU A 52 9.12 -11.88 -8.96
C GLU A 52 10.08 -12.06 -7.79
N PRO A 53 11.40 -12.03 -7.99
CA PRO A 53 12.37 -12.07 -6.90
C PRO A 53 12.20 -10.92 -5.91
N PHE A 54 12.35 -11.21 -4.62
CA PHE A 54 12.34 -10.19 -3.59
C PHE A 54 13.70 -9.50 -3.49
N THR A 55 13.69 -8.18 -3.56
CA THR A 55 14.89 -7.32 -3.49
C THR A 55 14.64 -6.15 -2.54
N PRO A 56 14.37 -6.42 -1.23
CA PRO A 56 13.98 -5.39 -0.27
C PRO A 56 15.04 -4.30 -0.13
N LEU A 57 14.61 -3.02 -0.03
CA LEU A 57 15.48 -1.85 0.11
C LEU A 57 15.34 -1.14 1.46
N SER A 58 14.63 -1.74 2.41
CA SER A 58 14.46 -1.21 3.77
C SER A 58 14.29 -2.34 4.77
N ILE A 59 14.58 -2.06 6.04
CA ILE A 59 14.38 -3.02 7.14
C ILE A 59 12.91 -3.45 7.25
N TYR A 60 11.97 -2.52 7.03
CA TYR A 60 10.55 -2.84 6.93
C TYR A 60 10.28 -3.88 5.84
N ALA A 61 10.80 -3.67 4.64
CA ALA A 61 10.62 -4.60 3.53
C ALA A 61 11.29 -5.95 3.80
N LEU A 62 12.49 -5.95 4.42
CA LEU A 62 13.18 -7.17 4.85
C LEU A 62 12.33 -7.95 5.87
N GLY A 63 11.73 -7.29 6.85
CA GLY A 63 10.81 -7.91 7.81
C GLY A 63 9.60 -8.55 7.11
N LYS A 64 9.03 -7.88 6.09
CA LYS A 64 7.93 -8.44 5.29
C LYS A 64 8.37 -9.65 4.44
N VAL A 65 9.61 -9.68 3.93
CA VAL A 65 10.19 -10.86 3.24
C VAL A 65 10.37 -12.02 4.23
N SER A 66 10.90 -11.75 5.42
CA SER A 66 11.03 -12.73 6.49
C SER A 66 9.67 -13.34 6.86
N ALA A 67 8.65 -12.50 7.02
CA ALA A 67 7.27 -12.92 7.29
C ALA A 67 6.71 -13.83 6.18
N TYR A 68 6.98 -13.49 4.90
CA TYR A 68 6.55 -14.32 3.77
C TYR A 68 7.16 -15.74 3.86
N TYR A 69 8.49 -15.83 4.01
CA TYR A 69 9.15 -17.12 4.08
C TYR A 69 8.76 -17.91 5.34
N ALA A 70 8.60 -17.26 6.48
CA ALA A 70 8.07 -17.91 7.67
C ALA A 70 6.68 -18.53 7.39
N CYS A 71 5.77 -17.79 6.78
CA CYS A 71 4.45 -18.28 6.40
C CYS A 71 4.52 -19.49 5.44
N GLU A 72 5.37 -19.42 4.40
CA GLU A 72 5.56 -20.53 3.47
C GLU A 72 6.15 -21.79 4.16
N MET A 73 7.10 -21.62 5.09
CA MET A 73 7.67 -22.72 5.86
C MET A 73 6.62 -23.37 6.78
N TYR A 74 5.87 -22.56 7.54
CA TYR A 74 4.83 -23.09 8.44
C TYR A 74 3.68 -23.76 7.67
N LYS A 75 3.29 -23.22 6.53
CA LYS A 75 2.34 -23.85 5.62
C LYS A 75 2.82 -25.23 5.17
N LYS A 76 4.10 -25.34 4.74
CA LYS A 76 4.68 -26.58 4.22
C LYS A 76 4.98 -27.62 5.32
N LEU A 77 5.58 -27.20 6.43
CA LEU A 77 6.05 -28.14 7.48
C LEU A 77 4.94 -28.57 8.42
N TYR A 78 3.98 -27.70 8.69
CA TYR A 78 2.93 -27.93 9.70
C TYR A 78 1.51 -27.97 9.11
N ASN A 79 1.40 -27.94 7.78
CA ASN A 79 0.12 -27.98 7.07
C ASN A 79 -0.88 -26.90 7.55
N MET A 80 -0.37 -25.74 7.98
CA MET A 80 -1.19 -24.63 8.46
C MET A 80 -1.92 -23.93 7.30
N LYS A 81 -3.14 -23.48 7.56
CA LYS A 81 -3.96 -22.73 6.58
C LYS A 81 -3.54 -21.27 6.55
N ILE A 82 -2.43 -20.95 5.87
CA ILE A 82 -1.86 -19.61 5.79
C ILE A 82 -2.15 -18.99 4.42
N TYR A 83 -2.86 -17.89 4.44
CA TYR A 83 -3.23 -17.06 3.30
C TYR A 83 -2.47 -15.74 3.35
N GLY A 84 -2.34 -15.04 2.23
CA GLY A 84 -1.75 -13.71 2.27
C GLY A 84 -1.97 -12.88 1.02
N ALA A 85 -1.70 -11.60 1.16
CA ALA A 85 -1.69 -10.68 0.05
C ALA A 85 -0.47 -9.77 0.07
N ILE A 86 0.15 -9.60 -1.09
CA ILE A 86 1.17 -8.59 -1.35
C ILE A 86 0.43 -7.34 -1.77
N PHE A 87 0.14 -6.47 -0.80
CA PHE A 87 -0.59 -5.24 -1.02
C PHE A 87 0.31 -4.17 -1.63
N TYR A 88 -0.18 -3.56 -2.69
CA TYR A 88 0.33 -2.30 -3.20
C TYR A 88 -0.25 -1.13 -2.39
N ASN A 89 0.17 0.10 -2.68
CA ASN A 89 -0.30 1.22 -1.88
C ASN A 89 -1.83 1.32 -1.96
N HIS A 90 -2.45 1.39 -0.80
CA HIS A 90 -3.90 1.48 -0.68
C HIS A 90 -4.26 2.63 0.24
N GLU A 91 -5.17 3.44 -0.23
CA GLU A 91 -5.52 4.71 0.35
C GLU A 91 -7.01 4.74 0.70
N SER A 92 -7.35 5.60 1.63
CA SER A 92 -8.72 5.87 2.01
C SER A 92 -8.84 7.21 2.74
N GLU A 93 -10.06 7.60 3.02
CA GLU A 93 -10.42 8.77 3.82
C GLU A 93 -9.89 8.75 5.26
N VAL A 94 -9.47 7.58 5.76
CA VAL A 94 -8.90 7.41 7.11
C VAL A 94 -7.37 7.20 7.08
N ARG A 95 -6.73 7.38 5.92
CA ARG A 95 -5.26 7.31 5.84
C ARG A 95 -4.63 8.36 6.74
N PRO A 96 -3.57 8.06 7.54
CA PRO A 96 -2.86 9.09 8.31
C PRO A 96 -2.26 10.19 7.43
N GLU A 97 -2.25 11.43 7.94
CA GLU A 97 -1.87 12.64 7.16
C GLU A 97 -0.38 12.67 6.76
N GLU A 98 0.48 11.89 7.39
CA GLU A 98 1.90 11.76 7.04
C GLU A 98 2.10 11.14 5.65
N TYR A 99 1.11 10.43 5.13
CA TYR A 99 1.18 9.85 3.80
C TYR A 99 0.81 10.88 2.72
N VAL A 100 1.57 10.88 1.63
CA VAL A 100 1.51 11.90 0.59
C VAL A 100 0.11 12.14 0.03
N THR A 101 -0.68 11.09 -0.17
CA THR A 101 -2.06 11.19 -0.68
C THR A 101 -2.96 11.95 0.28
N ARG A 102 -2.95 11.58 1.57
CA ARG A 102 -3.75 12.26 2.59
C ARG A 102 -3.23 13.67 2.89
N LYS A 103 -1.91 13.85 2.93
CA LYS A 103 -1.31 15.19 3.03
C LYS A 103 -1.82 16.11 1.92
N ILE A 104 -1.92 15.61 0.68
CA ILE A 104 -2.44 16.37 -0.45
C ILE A 104 -3.91 16.73 -0.20
N THR A 105 -4.79 15.77 0.02
CA THR A 105 -6.25 16.03 0.12
C THR A 105 -6.59 16.91 1.31
N LYS A 106 -5.97 16.72 2.46
CA LYS A 106 -6.12 17.59 3.64
C LYS A 106 -5.64 19.02 3.38
N SER A 107 -4.42 19.16 2.80
CA SER A 107 -3.91 20.50 2.48
C SER A 107 -4.77 21.22 1.45
N VAL A 108 -5.28 20.51 0.42
CA VAL A 108 -6.19 21.10 -0.57
C VAL A 108 -7.48 21.60 0.10
N ALA A 109 -8.06 20.80 1.01
CA ALA A 109 -9.25 21.24 1.75
C ALA A 109 -8.97 22.47 2.62
N ARG A 110 -7.84 22.50 3.35
CA ARG A 110 -7.42 23.68 4.14
C ARG A 110 -7.15 24.92 3.28
N ILE A 111 -6.55 24.74 2.11
CA ILE A 111 -6.31 25.83 1.15
C ILE A 111 -7.63 26.37 0.62
N PHE A 112 -8.56 25.49 0.27
CA PHE A 112 -9.89 25.88 -0.21
C PHE A 112 -10.67 26.73 0.79
N TYR A 113 -10.59 26.40 2.09
CA TYR A 113 -11.21 27.18 3.16
C TYR A 113 -10.34 28.33 3.70
N GLY A 114 -9.21 28.66 3.05
CA GLY A 114 -8.33 29.77 3.47
C GLY A 114 -7.53 29.51 4.74
N LYS A 115 -7.56 28.28 5.30
CA LYS A 115 -6.86 27.89 6.53
C LYS A 115 -5.36 27.60 6.31
N GLN A 116 -4.93 27.44 5.04
CA GLN A 116 -3.55 27.18 4.66
C GLN A 116 -3.21 27.93 3.38
N LYS A 117 -2.03 28.57 3.33
CA LYS A 117 -1.60 29.38 2.16
C LYS A 117 -0.90 28.54 1.09
N GLN A 118 -0.11 27.56 1.49
CA GLN A 118 0.70 26.74 0.58
C GLN A 118 0.98 25.35 1.17
N MET A 119 1.32 24.39 0.30
CA MET A 119 1.75 23.06 0.67
C MET A 119 3.19 22.81 0.22
N VAL A 120 4.02 22.20 1.09
CA VAL A 120 5.40 21.82 0.76
C VAL A 120 5.46 20.33 0.48
N LEU A 121 5.97 19.95 -0.71
CA LEU A 121 6.15 18.57 -1.15
C LEU A 121 7.59 18.33 -1.58
N GLY A 122 8.00 17.06 -1.57
CA GLY A 122 9.24 16.57 -2.17
C GLY A 122 9.06 16.25 -3.66
N ASP A 123 9.60 15.09 -4.08
CA ASP A 123 9.53 14.63 -5.47
C ASP A 123 8.10 14.24 -5.88
N ILE A 124 7.48 15.06 -6.73
CA ILE A 124 6.14 14.82 -7.29
C ILE A 124 6.16 13.97 -8.57
N SER A 125 7.34 13.65 -9.12
CA SER A 125 7.49 12.82 -10.33
C SER A 125 7.40 11.33 -10.06
N SER A 126 7.51 10.90 -8.80
CA SER A 126 7.45 9.50 -8.38
C SER A 126 6.12 8.86 -8.79
N LYS A 127 6.20 7.69 -9.45
CA LYS A 127 5.05 6.96 -9.95
C LYS A 127 4.69 5.80 -9.02
N ILE A 128 3.43 5.73 -8.61
CA ILE A 128 2.95 4.81 -7.57
C ILE A 128 1.64 4.15 -8.04
N ASP A 129 1.50 2.85 -7.75
CA ASP A 129 0.24 2.10 -7.94
C ASP A 129 -0.60 2.27 -6.68
N TRP A 130 -1.62 3.12 -6.77
CA TRP A 130 -2.59 3.34 -5.69
C TRP A 130 -3.92 2.66 -5.97
N GLY A 131 -4.47 2.02 -4.96
CA GLY A 131 -5.83 1.50 -4.96
C GLY A 131 -6.63 1.98 -3.75
N TYR A 132 -7.91 1.65 -3.71
CA TYR A 132 -8.78 1.92 -2.57
C TYR A 132 -8.71 0.81 -1.53
N ALA A 133 -8.54 1.17 -0.27
CA ALA A 133 -8.41 0.20 0.83
C ALA A 133 -9.61 -0.74 0.95
N GLY A 134 -10.82 -0.26 0.71
CA GLY A 134 -12.03 -1.09 0.72
C GLY A 134 -12.01 -2.23 -0.31
N ASP A 135 -11.51 -1.97 -1.53
CA ASP A 135 -11.36 -3.01 -2.55
C ASP A 135 -10.33 -4.08 -2.11
N TYR A 136 -9.28 -3.65 -1.37
CA TYR A 136 -8.22 -4.54 -0.90
C TYR A 136 -8.66 -5.41 0.28
N VAL A 137 -9.46 -4.86 1.19
CA VAL A 137 -10.07 -5.62 2.30
C VAL A 137 -11.04 -6.67 1.77
N GLU A 138 -11.88 -6.32 0.77
CA GLU A 138 -12.75 -7.29 0.10
C GLU A 138 -11.92 -8.42 -0.55
N ALA A 139 -10.78 -8.09 -1.16
CA ALA A 139 -9.88 -9.10 -1.73
C ALA A 139 -9.29 -10.01 -0.64
N ALA A 140 -8.85 -9.46 0.50
CA ALA A 140 -8.35 -10.24 1.63
C ALA A 140 -9.40 -11.23 2.15
N TYR A 141 -10.64 -10.78 2.31
CA TYR A 141 -11.75 -11.66 2.68
C TYR A 141 -11.93 -12.80 1.68
N LYS A 142 -11.96 -12.51 0.38
CA LYS A 142 -12.10 -13.54 -0.67
C LYS A 142 -10.93 -14.53 -0.70
N ILE A 143 -9.69 -14.06 -0.47
CA ILE A 143 -8.52 -14.92 -0.36
C ILE A 143 -8.71 -15.95 0.77
N MET A 144 -9.21 -15.52 1.92
CA MET A 144 -9.46 -16.41 3.06
C MET A 144 -10.62 -17.40 2.84
N GLN A 145 -11.46 -17.21 1.83
CA GLN A 145 -12.51 -18.18 1.45
C GLN A 145 -12.00 -19.30 0.52
N LEU A 146 -10.79 -19.17 -0.01
CA LEU A 146 -10.22 -20.21 -0.87
C LEU A 146 -10.03 -21.54 -0.11
N LYS A 147 -10.23 -22.66 -0.81
CA LYS A 147 -9.95 -23.99 -0.29
C LYS A 147 -8.44 -24.19 -0.05
N ASN A 148 -7.63 -23.75 -1.00
CA ASN A 148 -6.18 -23.89 -0.96
C ASN A 148 -5.54 -22.57 -0.58
N PRO A 149 -4.76 -22.54 0.54
CA PRO A 149 -4.03 -21.34 0.96
C PRO A 149 -2.97 -20.92 -0.05
N ASP A 150 -2.94 -19.61 -0.37
CA ASP A 150 -1.95 -19.06 -1.31
C ASP A 150 -1.77 -17.55 -1.09
N PHE A 151 -0.74 -16.96 -1.74
CA PHE A 151 -0.44 -15.53 -1.73
C PHE A 151 -0.82 -14.89 -3.06
N PHE A 152 -1.36 -13.67 -2.99
CA PHE A 152 -1.86 -12.93 -4.16
C PHE A 152 -1.36 -11.48 -4.15
N ILE A 153 -1.01 -10.97 -5.32
CA ILE A 153 -0.79 -9.53 -5.50
C ILE A 153 -2.15 -8.84 -5.62
N ILE A 154 -2.36 -7.83 -4.76
CA ILE A 154 -3.52 -6.94 -4.79
C ILE A 154 -3.04 -5.53 -5.08
N ALA A 155 -3.44 -4.99 -6.22
CA ALA A 155 -2.99 -3.73 -6.79
C ALA A 155 -4.03 -3.13 -7.71
N SER A 156 -3.92 -1.84 -8.06
CA SER A 156 -4.74 -1.28 -9.14
C SER A 156 -4.25 -1.73 -10.53
N GLY A 157 -2.97 -2.09 -10.64
CA GLY A 157 -2.30 -2.46 -11.88
C GLY A 157 -1.96 -1.27 -12.77
N LYS A 158 -2.10 -0.04 -12.27
CA LYS A 158 -1.79 1.22 -12.94
C LYS A 158 -0.97 2.13 -12.03
N GLY A 159 0.06 2.76 -12.57
CA GLY A 159 0.87 3.71 -11.81
C GLY A 159 0.53 5.15 -12.21
N TYR A 160 0.39 6.03 -11.22
CA TYR A 160 0.16 7.45 -11.39
C TYR A 160 1.27 8.24 -10.68
N THR A 161 1.62 9.42 -11.19
CA THR A 161 2.57 10.30 -10.52
C THR A 161 1.92 11.00 -9.34
N VAL A 162 2.73 11.41 -8.36
CA VAL A 162 2.26 12.26 -7.27
C VAL A 162 1.68 13.56 -7.82
N GLU A 163 2.30 14.11 -8.87
CA GLU A 163 1.79 15.30 -9.57
C GLU A 163 0.39 15.09 -10.16
N PHE A 164 0.13 13.91 -10.76
CA PHE A 164 -1.22 13.59 -11.25
C PHE A 164 -2.25 13.61 -10.12
N PHE A 165 -1.94 12.97 -8.99
CA PHE A 165 -2.83 12.95 -7.83
C PHE A 165 -3.08 14.36 -7.30
N LEU A 166 -2.01 15.13 -7.15
CA LEU A 166 -2.03 16.53 -6.73
C LEU A 166 -2.92 17.38 -7.63
N LYS A 167 -2.66 17.36 -8.94
CA LYS A 167 -3.42 18.12 -9.94
C LYS A 167 -4.91 17.78 -9.84
N LYS A 168 -5.26 16.50 -9.81
CA LYS A 168 -6.66 16.05 -9.71
C LYS A 168 -7.35 16.47 -8.40
N SER A 169 -6.61 16.51 -7.29
CA SER A 169 -7.15 16.98 -6.01
C SER A 169 -7.46 18.48 -6.03
N PHE A 170 -6.60 19.31 -6.65
CA PHE A 170 -6.87 20.74 -6.82
C PHE A 170 -7.97 21.01 -7.84
N GLU A 171 -8.02 20.28 -8.95
CA GLU A 171 -9.11 20.37 -9.94
C GLU A 171 -10.48 20.07 -9.31
N TYR A 172 -10.55 19.19 -8.30
CA TYR A 172 -11.78 18.87 -7.59
C TYR A 172 -12.46 20.08 -6.92
N VAL A 173 -11.66 21.05 -6.48
CA VAL A 173 -12.13 22.30 -5.85
C VAL A 173 -11.98 23.53 -6.75
N GLY A 174 -11.67 23.35 -8.03
CA GLY A 174 -11.56 24.44 -9.01
C GLY A 174 -10.31 25.33 -8.86
N LEU A 175 -9.24 24.81 -8.20
CA LEU A 175 -8.01 25.56 -7.96
C LEU A 175 -6.85 25.09 -8.85
N ASP A 176 -5.93 26.02 -9.21
CA ASP A 176 -4.69 25.67 -9.90
C ASP A 176 -3.59 25.34 -8.89
N TYR A 177 -3.17 24.08 -8.83
CA TYR A 177 -2.16 23.58 -7.89
C TYR A 177 -0.84 24.35 -7.93
N LYS A 178 -0.43 24.87 -9.10
CA LYS A 178 0.84 25.60 -9.28
C LYS A 178 0.96 26.83 -8.39
N LYS A 179 -0.16 27.45 -8.02
CA LYS A 179 -0.20 28.64 -7.17
C LYS A 179 0.05 28.34 -5.69
N TYR A 180 -0.10 27.06 -5.28
CA TYR A 180 -0.12 26.69 -3.86
C TYR A 180 0.99 25.70 -3.46
N ILE A 181 1.84 25.28 -4.41
CA ILE A 181 2.84 24.24 -4.16
C ILE A 181 4.24 24.83 -4.11
N LYS A 182 5.00 24.42 -3.10
CA LYS A 182 6.44 24.62 -3.00
C LYS A 182 7.14 23.26 -2.98
N ILE A 183 8.10 23.05 -3.90
CA ILE A 183 8.92 21.84 -3.92
C ILE A 183 10.17 22.08 -3.07
N ASP A 184 10.39 21.21 -2.08
CA ASP A 184 11.59 21.22 -1.26
C ASP A 184 12.45 20.00 -1.57
N LYS A 185 13.64 20.23 -2.12
CA LYS A 185 14.61 19.17 -2.47
C LYS A 185 15.14 18.43 -1.24
N LYS A 186 15.08 19.02 -0.04
CA LYS A 186 15.47 18.35 1.22
C LYS A 186 14.56 17.16 1.55
N LEU A 187 13.32 17.16 1.03
CA LEU A 187 12.37 16.09 1.19
C LEU A 187 12.50 14.98 0.13
N PHE A 188 13.46 15.10 -0.78
CA PHE A 188 13.71 14.05 -1.77
C PHE A 188 14.35 12.84 -1.09
N ARG A 189 13.88 11.65 -1.44
CA ARG A 189 14.53 10.42 -0.99
C ARG A 189 15.92 10.29 -1.61
N LEU A 190 16.89 9.85 -0.84
CA LEU A 190 18.29 9.67 -1.27
C LEU A 190 18.44 8.72 -2.47
N LYS A 191 17.53 7.74 -2.63
CA LYS A 191 17.52 6.85 -3.79
C LYS A 191 16.10 6.81 -4.37
N LYS A 192 16.00 6.98 -5.71
CA LYS A 192 14.75 6.67 -6.43
C LYS A 192 14.53 5.17 -6.38
N ASN A 193 13.44 4.75 -5.76
CA ASN A 193 13.00 3.36 -5.84
C ASN A 193 12.45 3.08 -7.26
N ALA A 194 12.53 1.82 -7.68
CA ALA A 194 11.86 1.38 -8.89
C ALA A 194 10.35 1.67 -8.80
N THR A 195 9.73 1.94 -9.95
CA THR A 195 8.28 2.03 -10.02
C THR A 195 7.68 0.63 -9.86
N LEU A 196 6.96 0.42 -8.76
CA LEU A 196 6.27 -0.84 -8.49
C LEU A 196 4.83 -0.77 -8.98
N ILE A 197 4.46 -1.66 -9.93
CA ILE A 197 3.09 -1.80 -10.46
C ILE A 197 2.72 -3.27 -10.42
N GLY A 198 1.60 -3.60 -9.76
CA GLY A 198 1.20 -4.98 -9.55
C GLY A 198 0.56 -5.63 -10.76
N ASN A 199 0.92 -6.89 -11.02
CA ASN A 199 0.19 -7.76 -11.94
C ASN A 199 -0.84 -8.58 -11.16
N THR A 200 -2.10 -8.28 -11.33
CA THR A 200 -3.22 -8.90 -10.58
C THR A 200 -3.87 -10.08 -11.31
N ASN A 201 -3.25 -10.64 -12.33
CA ASN A 201 -3.85 -11.72 -13.14
C ASN A 201 -4.20 -12.95 -12.29
N LYS A 202 -3.34 -13.32 -11.34
CA LYS A 202 -3.62 -14.43 -10.40
C LYS A 202 -4.86 -14.14 -9.55
N ALA A 203 -4.94 -12.97 -8.94
CA ALA A 203 -6.10 -12.55 -8.14
C ALA A 203 -7.40 -12.49 -8.97
N LYS A 204 -7.33 -11.95 -10.21
CA LYS A 204 -8.48 -11.97 -11.13
C LYS A 204 -8.97 -13.37 -11.43
N LYS A 205 -8.05 -14.31 -11.68
CA LYS A 205 -8.39 -15.71 -12.00
C LYS A 205 -9.04 -16.43 -10.82
N PHE A 206 -8.44 -16.36 -9.64
CA PHE A 206 -8.81 -17.22 -8.51
C PHE A 206 -9.86 -16.63 -7.57
N ILE A 207 -9.85 -15.32 -7.34
CA ILE A 207 -10.79 -14.64 -6.42
C ILE A 207 -11.70 -13.63 -7.12
N LYS A 208 -11.66 -13.57 -8.46
CA LYS A 208 -12.45 -12.61 -9.26
C LYS A 208 -12.20 -11.16 -8.82
N PHE A 209 -10.96 -10.86 -8.42
CA PHE A 209 -10.58 -9.51 -8.00
C PHE A 209 -10.86 -8.48 -9.08
N LYS A 210 -11.49 -7.39 -8.69
CA LYS A 210 -11.71 -6.21 -9.53
C LYS A 210 -11.35 -4.97 -8.70
N ASN A 211 -10.52 -4.11 -9.25
CA ASN A 211 -10.33 -2.77 -8.70
C ASN A 211 -11.55 -1.92 -9.08
N LYS A 212 -12.54 -1.84 -8.19
CA LYS A 212 -13.83 -1.18 -8.43
C LYS A 212 -13.70 0.34 -8.38
N THR A 213 -12.73 0.81 -7.59
CA THR A 213 -12.48 2.23 -7.35
C THR A 213 -11.26 2.67 -8.16
N ASN A 214 -11.48 3.38 -9.28
CA ASN A 214 -10.40 3.98 -10.03
C ASN A 214 -9.79 5.18 -9.31
N ILE A 215 -8.64 5.70 -9.81
CA ILE A 215 -7.90 6.78 -9.14
C ILE A 215 -8.73 8.07 -8.98
N ASN A 216 -9.55 8.43 -9.96
CA ASN A 216 -10.37 9.64 -9.87
C ASN A 216 -11.44 9.50 -8.78
N LYS A 217 -12.10 8.33 -8.70
CA LYS A 217 -13.07 8.03 -7.65
C LYS A 217 -12.40 7.99 -6.27
N LEU A 218 -11.19 7.43 -6.17
CA LEU A 218 -10.41 7.44 -4.92
C LEU A 218 -10.12 8.87 -4.46
N ILE A 219 -9.64 9.73 -5.36
CA ILE A 219 -9.39 11.14 -5.06
C ILE A 219 -10.68 11.82 -4.60
N ALA A 220 -11.79 11.60 -5.29
CA ALA A 220 -13.08 12.19 -4.91
C ALA A 220 -13.50 11.77 -3.50
N ILE A 221 -13.46 10.47 -3.16
CA ILE A 221 -13.77 9.96 -1.82
C ILE A 221 -12.94 10.66 -0.74
N MET A 222 -11.62 10.77 -0.97
CA MET A 222 -10.72 11.41 0.00
C MET A 222 -10.98 12.91 0.11
N MET A 223 -11.20 13.60 -1.02
CA MET A 223 -11.50 15.04 -1.04
C MET A 223 -12.83 15.38 -0.35
N GLU A 224 -13.88 14.62 -0.65
CA GLU A 224 -15.21 14.82 -0.01
C GLU A 224 -15.13 14.72 1.50
N ASN A 225 -14.41 13.69 2.00
CA ASN A 225 -14.22 13.52 3.44
C ASN A 225 -13.42 14.69 4.05
N ASP A 226 -12.31 15.09 3.39
CA ASP A 226 -11.45 16.11 3.94
C ASP A 226 -12.07 17.51 3.89
N LEU A 227 -12.85 17.82 2.85
CA LEU A 227 -13.64 19.06 2.79
C LEU A 227 -14.67 19.12 3.92
N LYS A 228 -15.37 18.02 4.22
CA LYS A 228 -16.31 17.96 5.34
C LYS A 228 -15.63 18.15 6.71
N GLN A 229 -14.42 17.61 6.87
CA GLN A 229 -13.68 17.72 8.13
C GLN A 229 -13.07 19.13 8.35
N GLU A 230 -12.78 19.86 7.28
CA GLU A 230 -12.15 21.18 7.35
C GLU A 230 -13.17 22.33 7.22
N GLN A 231 -14.45 22.05 6.97
CA GLN A 231 -15.52 23.05 6.99
C GLN A 231 -15.75 23.59 8.41
#